data_1c93719abda58824c820c9524711c9f7
#
_entry.id   1c93719abda58824c820c9524711c9f7
#
_cell.length_a   1.000
_cell.length_b   1.000
_cell.length_c   1.000
_cell.angle_alpha   90.00
_cell.angle_beta   90.00
_cell.angle_gamma   90.00
#
_symmetry.space_group_name_H-M   'P 1'
#
loop_
_entity.id
_entity.type
_entity.pdbx_description
1 polymer ?
#
loop_
_entity_poly.entity_id
_entity_poly.type
_entity_poly.pdbx_seq_one_letter_code
_entity_poly.pdbx_strand_id
1 'polypeptide(L)'
;MADSGSMSEPGRSHHPLAARAASTQDAALRERRAAIAELGDALRELVELASATEVPADVLRQVAAQARQAATRLGRQTRTRTELPGADDLAGGFRMYNLVTGSGSALAPPLHIEVAGQAVVGTCTLGLAYEGPPAFAHGGTSAMLLDQLLGYAASAAGQPGMTVKLETRYLAPVPLQTPLRLTAEVSEVTGRHVTARGTLTTAADPDTVLVEASGEFVSLRPEQAARLFGGIRPDATDPQVAHD
;
A
#
# COMPACT_ATOMS: atom_id res chain seq x y z
N MET A 1 26.83 56.42 -17.65
CA MET A 1 25.41 56.55 -17.43
C MET A 1 24.69 55.47 -18.22
N ALA A 2 24.30 54.42 -17.52
CA ALA A 2 23.40 53.40 -18.02
C ALA A 2 22.60 52.90 -16.83
N ASP A 3 21.34 53.15 -16.89
CA ASP A 3 20.34 52.92 -15.88
C ASP A 3 20.00 51.38 -15.82
N SER A 4 20.15 50.78 -14.69
CA SER A 4 19.81 49.38 -14.46
C SER A 4 18.40 49.33 -13.87
N GLY A 5 17.40 49.15 -14.74
CA GLY A 5 16.02 48.91 -14.36
C GLY A 5 15.85 47.58 -13.65
N SER A 6 15.59 47.62 -12.35
CA SER A 6 15.13 46.51 -11.54
C SER A 6 13.72 46.12 -11.93
N MET A 7 13.55 44.94 -12.57
CA MET A 7 12.24 44.34 -12.77
C MET A 7 11.82 43.64 -11.47
N SER A 8 10.88 44.26 -10.75
CA SER A 8 10.20 43.66 -9.60
C SER A 8 9.26 42.56 -10.10
N GLU A 9 9.48 41.31 -9.64
CA GLU A 9 8.53 40.20 -9.81
C GLU A 9 7.18 40.54 -9.12
N PRO A 10 6.03 40.24 -9.75
CA PRO A 10 4.74 40.42 -9.10
C PRO A 10 4.58 39.38 -8.00
N GLY A 11 4.52 39.85 -6.76
CA GLY A 11 4.24 39.02 -5.57
C GLY A 11 2.94 38.23 -5.74
N ARG A 12 3.02 36.90 -5.59
CA ARG A 12 1.86 36.03 -5.50
C ARG A 12 1.08 36.39 -4.22
N SER A 13 0.00 37.15 -4.38
CA SER A 13 -0.94 37.41 -3.28
C SER A 13 -1.69 36.12 -2.96
N HIS A 14 -1.28 35.42 -1.92
CA HIS A 14 -2.07 34.32 -1.36
C HIS A 14 -3.35 34.90 -0.74
N HIS A 15 -4.48 34.71 -1.38
CA HIS A 15 -5.77 35.17 -0.90
C HIS A 15 -6.12 34.41 0.38
N PRO A 16 -6.41 35.06 1.53
CA PRO A 16 -6.65 34.37 2.81
C PRO A 16 -7.78 33.33 2.78
N LEU A 17 -8.76 33.51 1.90
CA LEU A 17 -9.85 32.56 1.67
C LEU A 17 -9.39 31.28 1.00
N ALA A 18 -8.45 31.35 0.03
CA ALA A 18 -7.88 30.16 -0.61
C ALA A 18 -7.04 29.33 0.36
N ALA A 19 -6.22 29.97 1.21
CA ALA A 19 -5.45 29.29 2.24
C ALA A 19 -6.35 28.61 3.28
N ARG A 20 -7.48 29.23 3.65
CA ARG A 20 -8.46 28.65 4.60
C ARG A 20 -9.23 27.49 3.98
N ALA A 21 -9.59 27.55 2.69
CA ALA A 21 -10.23 26.48 1.96
C ALA A 21 -9.30 25.25 1.82
N ALA A 22 -8.03 25.46 1.45
CA ALA A 22 -7.01 24.40 1.38
C ALA A 22 -6.82 23.71 2.75
N SER A 23 -6.71 24.48 3.84
CA SER A 23 -6.59 23.95 5.22
C SER A 23 -7.82 23.13 5.63
N THR A 24 -9.03 23.50 5.24
CA THR A 24 -10.25 22.75 5.53
C THR A 24 -10.33 21.47 4.72
N GLN A 25 -9.93 21.50 3.45
CA GLN A 25 -9.86 20.33 2.57
C GLN A 25 -8.83 19.31 3.08
N ASP A 26 -7.67 19.77 3.51
CA ASP A 26 -6.65 18.92 4.16
C ASP A 26 -7.15 18.27 5.45
N ALA A 27 -7.94 18.99 6.26
CA ALA A 27 -8.54 18.46 7.47
C ALA A 27 -9.57 17.37 7.15
N ALA A 28 -10.47 17.60 6.20
CA ALA A 28 -11.46 16.63 5.75
C ALA A 28 -10.82 15.37 5.14
N LEU A 29 -9.74 15.53 4.38
CA LEU A 29 -8.98 14.40 3.84
C LEU A 29 -8.31 13.56 4.95
N ARG A 30 -7.72 14.21 5.95
CA ARG A 30 -7.14 13.50 7.11
C ARG A 30 -8.20 12.73 7.89
N GLU A 31 -9.36 13.34 8.15
CA GLU A 31 -10.49 12.68 8.80
C GLU A 31 -10.97 11.46 8.01
N ARG A 32 -11.14 11.61 6.68
CA ARG A 32 -11.53 10.50 5.80
C ARG A 32 -10.51 9.36 5.83
N ARG A 33 -9.21 9.67 5.79
CA ARG A 33 -8.13 8.67 5.91
C ARG A 33 -8.15 7.95 7.24
N ALA A 34 -8.38 8.67 8.33
CA ALA A 34 -8.50 8.07 9.66
C ALA A 34 -9.71 7.12 9.75
N ALA A 35 -10.88 7.51 9.24
CA ALA A 35 -12.06 6.66 9.22
C ALA A 35 -11.90 5.42 8.31
N ILE A 36 -11.18 5.55 7.19
CA ILE A 36 -10.85 4.42 6.32
C ILE A 36 -9.89 3.44 7.04
N ALA A 37 -8.89 3.94 7.75
CA ALA A 37 -7.97 3.11 8.51
C ALA A 37 -8.69 2.37 9.65
N GLU A 38 -9.54 3.06 10.43
CA GLU A 38 -10.38 2.47 11.48
C GLU A 38 -11.27 1.35 10.94
N LEU A 39 -11.93 1.56 9.79
CA LEU A 39 -12.71 0.51 9.14
C LEU A 39 -11.83 -0.65 8.70
N GLY A 40 -10.65 -0.37 8.13
CA GLY A 40 -9.69 -1.39 7.72
C GLY A 40 -9.22 -2.26 8.89
N ASP A 41 -8.93 -1.64 10.04
CA ASP A 41 -8.53 -2.33 11.27
C ASP A 41 -9.67 -3.23 11.79
N ALA A 42 -10.87 -2.72 11.88
CA ALA A 42 -12.05 -3.48 12.33
C ALA A 42 -12.35 -4.69 11.40
N LEU A 43 -12.16 -4.51 10.08
CA LEU A 43 -12.37 -5.60 9.13
C LEU A 43 -11.24 -6.66 9.24
N ARG A 44 -9.99 -6.26 9.45
CA ARG A 44 -8.88 -7.20 9.67
C ARG A 44 -9.08 -8.00 10.95
N GLU A 45 -9.49 -7.35 12.04
CA GLU A 45 -9.87 -8.03 13.29
C GLU A 45 -10.99 -9.04 13.07
N LEU A 46 -12.04 -8.65 12.33
CA LEU A 46 -13.16 -9.54 12.01
C LEU A 46 -12.71 -10.75 11.18
N VAL A 47 -11.83 -10.56 10.20
CA VAL A 47 -11.27 -11.63 9.37
C VAL A 47 -10.41 -12.58 10.20
N GLU A 48 -9.56 -12.06 11.09
CA GLU A 48 -8.73 -12.86 11.99
C GLU A 48 -9.58 -13.70 12.95
N LEU A 49 -10.55 -13.07 13.62
CA LEU A 49 -11.45 -13.78 14.55
C LEU A 49 -12.36 -14.76 13.83
N ALA A 50 -12.80 -14.46 12.61
CA ALA A 50 -13.59 -15.40 11.80
C ALA A 50 -12.79 -16.65 11.40
N SER A 51 -11.47 -16.53 11.27
CA SER A 51 -10.57 -17.65 10.98
C SER A 51 -10.25 -18.49 12.22
N ALA A 52 -10.35 -17.89 13.42
CA ALA A 52 -9.95 -18.51 14.68
C ALA A 52 -11.13 -19.04 15.52
N THR A 53 -12.37 -18.65 15.18
CA THR A 53 -13.53 -18.87 16.07
C THR A 53 -14.06 -20.30 16.04
N GLU A 54 -14.50 -20.76 17.20
CA GLU A 54 -15.24 -22.02 17.42
C GLU A 54 -16.65 -21.77 18.01
N VAL A 55 -17.21 -20.56 17.81
CA VAL A 55 -18.54 -20.25 18.32
C VAL A 55 -19.65 -21.08 17.61
N PRO A 56 -20.82 -21.31 18.28
CA PRO A 56 -21.92 -22.04 17.68
C PRO A 56 -22.47 -21.45 16.38
N ALA A 57 -23.08 -22.30 15.55
CA ALA A 57 -23.55 -21.94 14.20
C ALA A 57 -24.60 -20.80 14.19
N ASP A 58 -25.41 -20.66 15.24
CA ASP A 58 -26.39 -19.56 15.35
C ASP A 58 -25.69 -18.21 15.55
N VAL A 59 -24.61 -18.14 16.32
CA VAL A 59 -23.76 -16.95 16.46
C VAL A 59 -23.09 -16.59 15.14
N LEU A 60 -22.53 -17.59 14.41
CA LEU A 60 -21.96 -17.37 13.08
C LEU A 60 -22.97 -16.77 12.10
N ARG A 61 -24.23 -17.25 12.12
CA ARG A 61 -25.30 -16.70 11.27
C ARG A 61 -25.66 -15.27 11.65
N GLN A 62 -25.67 -14.93 12.96
CA GLN A 62 -25.93 -13.57 13.42
C GLN A 62 -24.84 -12.60 12.97
N VAL A 63 -23.56 -12.96 13.13
CA VAL A 63 -22.41 -12.15 12.67
C VAL A 63 -22.46 -11.98 11.15
N ALA A 64 -22.74 -13.06 10.40
CA ALA A 64 -22.90 -12.97 8.94
C ALA A 64 -24.02 -12.01 8.50
N ALA A 65 -25.14 -11.95 9.25
CA ALA A 65 -26.21 -11.00 8.98
C ALA A 65 -25.78 -9.55 9.23
N GLN A 66 -25.05 -9.29 10.31
CA GLN A 66 -24.48 -7.96 10.64
C GLN A 66 -23.47 -7.51 9.59
N ALA A 67 -22.59 -8.40 9.13
CA ALA A 67 -21.62 -8.13 8.07
C ALA A 67 -22.32 -7.74 6.75
N ARG A 68 -23.41 -8.44 6.36
CA ARG A 68 -24.21 -8.08 5.18
C ARG A 68 -24.88 -6.72 5.33
N GLN A 69 -25.36 -6.35 6.52
CA GLN A 69 -25.91 -5.02 6.78
C GLN A 69 -24.86 -3.92 6.62
N ALA A 70 -23.64 -4.16 7.12
CA ALA A 70 -22.51 -3.24 6.93
C ALA A 70 -22.18 -3.11 5.44
N ALA A 71 -22.08 -4.22 4.69
CA ALA A 71 -21.83 -4.22 3.26
C ALA A 71 -22.90 -3.42 2.49
N THR A 72 -24.19 -3.52 2.85
CA THR A 72 -25.28 -2.73 2.24
C THR A 72 -25.08 -1.23 2.44
N ARG A 73 -24.58 -0.80 3.60
CA ARG A 73 -24.28 0.62 3.86
C ARG A 73 -23.11 1.11 3.01
N LEU A 74 -22.03 0.34 2.93
CA LEU A 74 -20.84 0.66 2.13
C LEU A 74 -21.15 0.68 0.63
N GLY A 75 -22.05 -0.19 0.17
CA GLY A 75 -22.44 -0.30 -1.23
C GLY A 75 -23.28 0.87 -1.78
N ARG A 76 -23.70 1.84 -0.94
CA ARG A 76 -24.50 3.00 -1.39
C ARG A 76 -23.70 3.95 -2.27
N GLN A 77 -22.40 4.00 -2.09
CA GLN A 77 -21.51 4.84 -2.89
C GLN A 77 -20.19 4.08 -3.09
N THR A 78 -19.93 3.67 -4.31
CA THR A 78 -18.74 2.89 -4.68
C THR A 78 -18.06 3.53 -5.88
N ARG A 79 -16.73 3.50 -5.90
CA ARG A 79 -15.95 3.85 -7.07
C ARG A 79 -15.99 2.73 -8.11
N THR A 80 -15.85 3.08 -9.36
CA THR A 80 -15.60 2.13 -10.44
C THR A 80 -14.11 1.73 -10.46
N ARG A 81 -13.74 0.70 -11.25
CA ARG A 81 -12.34 0.26 -11.36
C ARG A 81 -11.42 1.27 -12.05
N THR A 82 -11.98 2.25 -12.75
CA THR A 82 -11.26 3.31 -13.47
C THR A 82 -11.20 4.62 -12.69
N GLU A 83 -11.73 4.65 -11.47
CA GLU A 83 -11.65 5.79 -10.57
C GLU A 83 -10.63 5.52 -9.46
N LEU A 84 -9.79 6.52 -9.18
CA LEU A 84 -8.88 6.47 -8.05
C LEU A 84 -9.65 6.69 -6.74
N PRO A 85 -9.24 6.03 -5.63
CA PRO A 85 -9.76 6.41 -4.33
C PRO A 85 -9.39 7.85 -3.99
N GLY A 86 -10.38 8.69 -3.63
CA GLY A 86 -10.13 10.09 -3.27
C GLY A 86 -9.28 10.31 -2.01
N ALA A 87 -8.95 9.22 -1.29
CA ALA A 87 -8.05 9.27 -0.16
C ALA A 87 -6.60 8.91 -0.49
N ASP A 88 -6.33 8.41 -1.72
CA ASP A 88 -4.99 8.08 -2.19
C ASP A 88 -4.21 9.34 -2.58
N ASP A 89 -2.89 9.28 -2.48
CA ASP A 89 -1.95 10.24 -3.04
C ASP A 89 -0.92 9.46 -3.85
N LEU A 90 -1.13 9.40 -5.16
CA LEU A 90 -0.24 8.65 -6.04
C LEU A 90 1.13 9.31 -6.19
N ALA A 91 1.19 10.64 -6.15
CA ALA A 91 2.44 11.39 -6.25
C ALA A 91 3.30 11.19 -5.00
N GLY A 92 2.67 11.18 -3.82
CA GLY A 92 3.31 10.87 -2.54
C GLY A 92 3.50 9.37 -2.28
N GLY A 93 3.07 8.49 -3.19
CA GLY A 93 3.18 7.03 -3.03
C GLY A 93 2.23 6.44 -1.99
N PHE A 94 1.24 7.20 -1.54
CA PHE A 94 0.32 6.80 -0.48
C PHE A 94 -0.96 6.16 -1.03
N ARG A 95 -1.20 4.89 -0.71
CA ARG A 95 -2.30 4.08 -1.22
C ARG A 95 -3.08 3.44 -0.06
N MET A 96 -4.23 4.03 0.32
CA MET A 96 -5.08 3.55 1.43
C MET A 96 -5.52 2.09 1.27
N TYR A 97 -5.75 1.65 0.02
CA TYR A 97 -6.26 0.31 -0.28
C TYR A 97 -5.22 -0.58 -0.97
N ASN A 98 -3.91 -0.29 -0.79
CA ASN A 98 -2.87 -1.23 -1.23
C ASN A 98 -3.09 -2.60 -0.57
N LEU A 99 -2.96 -3.67 -1.34
CA LEU A 99 -3.23 -5.04 -0.87
C LEU A 99 -2.31 -5.48 0.27
N VAL A 100 -1.12 -4.88 0.39
CA VAL A 100 -0.09 -5.31 1.35
C VAL A 100 0.15 -4.28 2.45
N THR A 101 0.12 -2.98 2.11
CA THR A 101 0.49 -1.90 3.03
C THR A 101 -0.64 -0.91 3.31
N GLY A 102 -1.79 -1.08 2.65
CA GLY A 102 -2.90 -0.13 2.78
C GLY A 102 -3.65 -0.28 4.09
N SER A 103 -3.66 0.77 4.91
CA SER A 103 -4.36 0.77 6.19
C SER A 103 -5.88 0.57 6.06
N GLY A 104 -6.46 0.94 4.91
CA GLY A 104 -7.88 0.70 4.60
C GLY A 104 -8.17 -0.66 3.97
N SER A 105 -7.17 -1.49 3.70
CA SER A 105 -7.36 -2.81 3.10
C SER A 105 -7.63 -3.86 4.17
N ALA A 106 -8.78 -4.51 4.11
CA ALA A 106 -9.11 -5.64 4.99
C ALA A 106 -8.23 -6.89 4.74
N LEU A 107 -7.58 -6.96 3.59
CA LEU A 107 -6.73 -8.10 3.19
C LEU A 107 -5.23 -7.83 3.44
N ALA A 108 -4.85 -6.57 3.74
CA ALA A 108 -3.46 -6.24 3.95
C ALA A 108 -2.95 -6.88 5.25
N PRO A 109 -1.88 -7.69 5.20
CA PRO A 109 -1.12 -7.95 6.41
C PRO A 109 -0.62 -6.60 6.93
N PRO A 110 -0.50 -6.42 8.24
CA PRO A 110 -0.06 -5.12 8.79
C PRO A 110 1.45 -4.95 8.57
N LEU A 111 1.88 -4.86 7.30
CA LEU A 111 3.28 -4.67 6.93
C LEU A 111 3.66 -3.20 7.11
N HIS A 112 4.49 -2.95 8.10
CA HIS A 112 5.12 -1.65 8.32
C HIS A 112 6.45 -1.59 7.55
N ILE A 113 6.68 -0.52 6.79
CA ILE A 113 7.86 -0.37 5.93
C ILE A 113 8.64 0.87 6.33
N GLU A 114 9.95 0.69 6.48
CA GLU A 114 10.92 1.75 6.73
C GLU A 114 12.01 1.72 5.67
N VAL A 115 12.42 2.90 5.21
CA VAL A 115 13.55 3.06 4.29
C VAL A 115 14.79 3.41 5.11
N ALA A 116 15.81 2.55 5.08
CA ALA A 116 17.06 2.68 5.79
C ALA A 116 18.24 2.79 4.80
N GLY A 117 18.51 4.00 4.33
CA GLY A 117 19.51 4.23 3.28
C GLY A 117 19.06 3.65 1.94
N GLN A 118 19.81 2.67 1.42
CA GLN A 118 19.45 1.94 0.18
C GLN A 118 18.63 0.67 0.44
N ALA A 119 18.56 0.23 1.68
CA ALA A 119 17.77 -0.93 2.07
C ALA A 119 16.37 -0.52 2.52
N VAL A 120 15.41 -1.38 2.27
CA VAL A 120 14.04 -1.26 2.76
C VAL A 120 13.79 -2.39 3.74
N VAL A 121 13.25 -2.04 4.89
CA VAL A 121 12.93 -2.99 5.95
C VAL A 121 11.42 -3.02 6.16
N GLY A 122 10.87 -4.24 6.19
CA GLY A 122 9.47 -4.49 6.51
C GLY A 122 9.34 -5.26 7.82
N THR A 123 8.31 -4.96 8.60
CA THR A 123 7.96 -5.74 9.80
C THR A 123 6.47 -6.02 9.82
N CYS A 124 6.09 -7.24 10.19
CA CYS A 124 4.70 -7.61 10.41
C CYS A 124 4.59 -8.85 11.33
N THR A 125 3.37 -9.14 11.75
CA THR A 125 3.01 -10.41 12.38
C THR A 125 1.79 -10.95 11.63
N LEU A 126 1.91 -12.16 11.07
CA LEU A 126 0.82 -12.82 10.37
C LEU A 126 -0.05 -13.60 11.35
N GLY A 127 -1.34 -13.37 11.33
CA GLY A 127 -2.33 -14.11 12.11
C GLY A 127 -2.85 -15.34 11.38
N LEU A 128 -3.86 -16.00 11.97
CA LEU A 128 -4.48 -17.22 11.45
C LEU A 128 -5.19 -17.01 10.11
N ALA A 129 -5.60 -15.78 9.78
CA ALA A 129 -6.17 -15.44 8.48
C ALA A 129 -5.21 -15.73 7.30
N TYR A 130 -3.92 -15.84 7.57
CA TYR A 130 -2.88 -16.11 6.56
C TYR A 130 -2.35 -17.54 6.59
N GLU A 131 -3.04 -18.46 7.30
CA GLU A 131 -2.62 -19.84 7.45
C GLU A 131 -2.61 -20.59 6.11
N GLY A 132 -1.55 -21.36 5.90
CA GLY A 132 -1.43 -22.37 4.86
C GLY A 132 -1.40 -23.77 5.52
N PRO A 133 -0.22 -24.39 5.70
CA PRO A 133 -0.10 -25.55 6.59
C PRO A 133 -0.37 -25.14 8.04
N PRO A 134 -0.88 -26.03 8.89
CA PRO A 134 -1.18 -25.71 10.28
C PRO A 134 -0.02 -25.04 11.01
N ALA A 135 -0.29 -23.90 11.65
CA ALA A 135 0.65 -23.03 12.37
C ALA A 135 1.66 -22.23 11.48
N PHE A 136 1.60 -22.37 10.17
CA PHE A 136 2.52 -21.67 9.26
C PHE A 136 1.77 -20.84 8.22
N ALA A 137 2.39 -19.75 7.80
CA ALA A 137 1.83 -18.85 6.78
C ALA A 137 1.80 -19.54 5.41
N HIS A 138 0.78 -19.23 4.62
CA HIS A 138 0.70 -19.66 3.23
C HIS A 138 1.85 -19.05 2.41
N GLY A 139 2.52 -19.88 1.60
CA GLY A 139 3.68 -19.44 0.82
C GLY A 139 3.41 -18.24 -0.10
N GLY A 140 2.21 -18.16 -0.69
CA GLY A 140 1.79 -17.00 -1.48
C GLY A 140 1.75 -15.69 -0.69
N THR A 141 1.47 -15.74 0.62
CA THR A 141 1.53 -14.54 1.49
C THR A 141 2.97 -14.04 1.61
N SER A 142 3.93 -14.93 1.85
CA SER A 142 5.35 -14.58 1.91
C SER A 142 5.86 -14.00 0.59
N ALA A 143 5.46 -14.58 -0.54
CA ALA A 143 5.80 -14.06 -1.87
C ALA A 143 5.21 -12.66 -2.11
N MET A 144 3.96 -12.43 -1.74
CA MET A 144 3.28 -11.13 -1.85
C MET A 144 3.97 -10.06 -0.99
N LEU A 145 4.36 -10.38 0.24
CA LEU A 145 5.09 -9.46 1.11
C LEU A 145 6.44 -9.07 0.51
N LEU A 146 7.18 -10.07 0.00
CA LEU A 146 8.48 -9.83 -0.63
C LEU A 146 8.36 -9.05 -1.94
N ASP A 147 7.39 -9.37 -2.82
CA ASP A 147 7.13 -8.59 -4.04
C ASP A 147 6.91 -7.11 -3.74
N GLN A 148 6.07 -6.83 -2.74
CA GLN A 148 5.80 -5.44 -2.32
C GLN A 148 7.07 -4.75 -1.83
N LEU A 149 7.87 -5.41 -0.99
CA LEU A 149 9.08 -4.83 -0.42
C LEU A 149 10.16 -4.58 -1.48
N LEU A 150 10.34 -5.53 -2.42
CA LEU A 150 11.25 -5.40 -3.56
C LEU A 150 10.86 -4.22 -4.46
N GLY A 151 9.53 -4.01 -4.70
CA GLY A 151 9.01 -2.85 -5.41
C GLY A 151 9.29 -1.53 -4.68
N TYR A 152 9.24 -1.52 -3.34
CA TYR A 152 9.65 -0.35 -2.56
C TYR A 152 11.15 -0.09 -2.68
N ALA A 153 12.00 -1.12 -2.67
CA ALA A 153 13.44 -0.95 -2.88
C ALA A 153 13.75 -0.36 -4.27
N ALA A 154 13.10 -0.84 -5.33
CA ALA A 154 13.22 -0.28 -6.67
C ALA A 154 12.78 1.20 -6.70
N SER A 155 11.67 1.54 -6.04
CA SER A 155 11.16 2.92 -5.97
C SER A 155 12.08 3.83 -5.17
N ALA A 156 12.63 3.37 -4.05
CA ALA A 156 13.61 4.12 -3.23
C ALA A 156 14.91 4.39 -3.99
N ALA A 157 15.29 3.50 -4.93
CA ALA A 157 16.40 3.71 -5.84
C ALA A 157 16.07 4.66 -7.03
N GLY A 158 14.90 5.30 -7.03
CA GLY A 158 14.46 6.20 -8.09
C GLY A 158 13.98 5.50 -9.37
N GLN A 159 13.73 4.21 -9.32
CA GLN A 159 13.35 3.38 -10.47
C GLN A 159 12.01 2.65 -10.22
N PRO A 160 10.90 3.38 -10.00
CA PRO A 160 9.61 2.74 -9.83
C PRO A 160 9.23 1.97 -11.10
N GLY A 161 8.73 0.75 -10.94
CA GLY A 161 8.42 -0.12 -12.08
C GLY A 161 7.33 -1.13 -11.76
N MET A 162 6.91 -1.86 -12.79
CA MET A 162 6.01 -3.00 -12.66
C MET A 162 6.84 -4.29 -12.56
N THR A 163 6.42 -5.19 -11.68
CA THR A 163 7.01 -6.52 -11.55
C THR A 163 6.81 -7.30 -12.86
N VAL A 164 7.89 -7.78 -13.46
CA VAL A 164 7.86 -8.63 -14.65
C VAL A 164 8.29 -10.06 -14.35
N LYS A 165 9.02 -10.25 -13.25
CA LYS A 165 9.41 -11.57 -12.77
C LYS A 165 9.57 -11.53 -11.25
N LEU A 166 9.13 -12.59 -10.58
CA LEU A 166 9.37 -12.83 -9.16
C LEU A 166 9.79 -14.30 -9.00
N GLU A 167 10.94 -14.52 -8.42
CA GLU A 167 11.43 -15.85 -8.02
C GLU A 167 11.49 -15.90 -6.50
N THR A 168 10.93 -16.95 -5.92
CA THR A 168 10.88 -17.14 -4.47
C THR A 168 11.40 -18.52 -4.10
N ARG A 169 12.29 -18.61 -3.11
CA ARG A 169 12.77 -19.86 -2.52
C ARG A 169 12.35 -19.93 -1.07
N TYR A 170 11.68 -21.01 -0.72
CA TYR A 170 11.23 -21.32 0.63
C TYR A 170 12.24 -22.25 1.28
N LEU A 171 13.00 -21.75 2.24
CA LEU A 171 14.07 -22.46 2.92
C LEU A 171 13.55 -23.11 4.20
N ALA A 172 12.60 -22.45 4.87
CA ALA A 172 11.92 -22.96 6.05
C ALA A 172 10.47 -22.43 6.12
N PRO A 173 9.59 -23.10 6.88
CA PRO A 173 8.23 -22.64 7.11
C PRO A 173 8.22 -21.30 7.87
N VAL A 174 7.34 -20.37 7.46
CA VAL A 174 7.16 -19.07 8.12
C VAL A 174 6.14 -19.22 9.24
N PRO A 175 6.50 -19.02 10.51
CA PRO A 175 5.58 -19.23 11.63
C PRO A 175 4.54 -18.11 11.70
N LEU A 176 3.27 -18.48 11.99
CA LEU A 176 2.22 -17.53 12.33
C LEU A 176 2.42 -16.96 13.75
N GLN A 177 1.74 -15.83 14.03
CA GLN A 177 1.74 -15.17 15.34
C GLN A 177 3.14 -14.86 15.89
N THR A 178 4.12 -14.78 14.99
CA THR A 178 5.52 -14.49 15.30
C THR A 178 5.93 -13.22 14.58
N PRO A 179 6.58 -12.27 15.26
CA PRO A 179 7.11 -11.08 14.60
C PRO A 179 8.11 -11.45 13.51
N LEU A 180 7.83 -10.97 12.29
CA LEU A 180 8.63 -11.18 11.09
C LEU A 180 9.39 -9.92 10.72
N ARG A 181 10.56 -10.12 10.12
CA ARG A 181 11.40 -9.07 9.54
C ARG A 181 11.67 -9.41 8.08
N LEU A 182 11.46 -8.44 7.21
CA LEU A 182 11.79 -8.53 5.81
C LEU A 182 12.86 -7.48 5.48
N THR A 183 13.77 -7.81 4.57
CA THR A 183 14.74 -6.84 4.03
C THR A 183 14.73 -6.91 2.52
N ALA A 184 14.94 -5.77 1.86
CA ALA A 184 15.10 -5.73 0.41
C ALA A 184 16.09 -4.64 0.00
N GLU A 185 16.84 -4.91 -1.05
CA GLU A 185 17.78 -3.99 -1.66
C GLU A 185 17.84 -4.18 -3.17
N VAL A 186 18.22 -3.14 -3.90
CA VAL A 186 18.48 -3.23 -5.34
C VAL A 186 19.86 -3.85 -5.54
N SER A 187 19.90 -4.92 -6.34
CA SER A 187 21.14 -5.60 -6.70
C SER A 187 21.71 -5.17 -8.06
N GLU A 188 20.86 -4.72 -8.98
CA GLU A 188 21.27 -4.31 -10.32
C GLU A 188 20.29 -3.31 -10.94
N VAL A 189 20.83 -2.34 -11.69
CA VAL A 189 20.05 -1.42 -12.53
C VAL A 189 20.63 -1.40 -13.93
N THR A 190 19.84 -1.80 -14.91
CA THR A 190 20.23 -1.81 -16.33
C THR A 190 19.18 -1.09 -17.16
N GLY A 191 19.44 0.19 -17.45
CA GLY A 191 18.48 1.05 -18.16
C GLY A 191 17.17 1.20 -17.38
N ARG A 192 16.08 0.62 -17.90
CA ARG A 192 14.76 0.64 -17.27
C ARG A 192 14.46 -0.60 -16.41
N HIS A 193 15.37 -1.57 -16.39
CA HIS A 193 15.24 -2.80 -15.64
C HIS A 193 15.97 -2.68 -14.31
N VAL A 194 15.30 -3.11 -13.26
CA VAL A 194 15.85 -3.16 -11.90
C VAL A 194 15.67 -4.57 -11.38
N THR A 195 16.74 -5.13 -10.85
CA THR A 195 16.70 -6.37 -10.07
C THR A 195 16.87 -6.03 -8.59
N ALA A 196 15.94 -6.47 -7.77
CA ALA A 196 16.02 -6.36 -6.33
C ALA A 196 16.02 -7.76 -5.69
N ARG A 197 16.66 -7.88 -4.53
CA ARG A 197 16.70 -9.11 -3.72
C ARG A 197 16.21 -8.81 -2.32
N GLY A 198 15.56 -9.80 -1.71
CA GLY A 198 15.04 -9.66 -0.37
C GLY A 198 14.94 -10.98 0.37
N THR A 199 14.86 -10.89 1.69
CA THR A 199 14.74 -12.03 2.59
C THR A 199 13.64 -11.80 3.60
N LEU A 200 13.09 -12.89 4.12
CA LEU A 200 12.14 -12.92 5.22
C LEU A 200 12.73 -13.80 6.32
N THR A 201 12.78 -13.27 7.53
CA THR A 201 13.30 -13.92 8.75
C THR A 201 12.29 -13.72 9.88
N THR A 202 12.50 -14.34 11.03
CA THR A 202 11.84 -13.86 12.25
C THR A 202 12.58 -12.63 12.80
N ALA A 203 11.89 -11.77 13.55
CA ALA A 203 12.52 -10.62 14.19
C ALA A 203 13.51 -11.03 15.30
N ALA A 204 13.28 -12.21 15.91
CA ALA A 204 14.14 -12.75 16.97
C ALA A 204 15.42 -13.41 16.44
N ASP A 205 15.40 -13.90 15.20
CA ASP A 205 16.55 -14.55 14.55
C ASP A 205 16.69 -13.99 13.12
N PRO A 206 17.32 -12.83 12.94
CA PRO A 206 17.49 -12.18 11.64
C PRO A 206 18.52 -12.88 10.74
N ASP A 207 19.34 -13.79 11.29
CA ASP A 207 20.39 -14.47 10.55
C ASP A 207 19.86 -15.75 9.86
N THR A 208 18.76 -16.33 10.35
CA THR A 208 18.12 -17.50 9.74
C THR A 208 17.08 -17.09 8.72
N VAL A 209 17.42 -17.19 7.44
CA VAL A 209 16.52 -16.88 6.33
C VAL A 209 15.48 -17.98 6.16
N LEU A 210 14.19 -17.61 6.23
CA LEU A 210 13.06 -18.51 6.00
C LEU A 210 12.64 -18.53 4.53
N VAL A 211 12.62 -17.33 3.91
CA VAL A 211 12.26 -17.17 2.49
C VAL A 211 13.18 -16.13 1.88
N GLU A 212 13.67 -16.41 0.68
CA GLU A 212 14.39 -15.43 -0.16
C GLU A 212 13.65 -15.19 -1.46
N ALA A 213 13.76 -13.97 -2.00
CA ALA A 213 13.18 -13.63 -3.28
C ALA A 213 14.10 -12.74 -4.12
N SER A 214 13.96 -12.85 -5.43
CA SER A 214 14.51 -11.93 -6.42
C SER A 214 13.39 -11.46 -7.33
N GLY A 215 13.26 -10.14 -7.52
CA GLY A 215 12.26 -9.52 -8.38
C GLY A 215 12.91 -8.68 -9.47
N GLU A 216 12.39 -8.81 -10.70
CA GLU A 216 12.73 -7.92 -11.81
C GLU A 216 11.58 -6.94 -12.04
N PHE A 217 11.91 -5.64 -12.10
CA PHE A 217 10.98 -4.55 -12.28
C PHE A 217 11.34 -3.76 -13.54
N VAL A 218 10.34 -3.26 -14.24
CA VAL A 218 10.53 -2.44 -15.46
C VAL A 218 9.77 -1.13 -15.32
N SER A 219 10.51 -0.02 -15.40
CA SER A 219 9.91 1.31 -15.50
C SER A 219 9.21 1.49 -16.83
N LEU A 220 7.95 1.93 -16.81
CA LEU A 220 7.16 2.14 -18.01
C LEU A 220 7.68 3.33 -18.81
N ARG A 221 7.63 3.21 -20.16
CA ARG A 221 7.78 4.36 -21.04
C ARG A 221 6.52 5.23 -20.95
N PRO A 222 6.60 6.56 -21.21
CA PRO A 222 5.43 7.45 -21.17
C PRO A 222 4.25 6.94 -22.00
N GLU A 223 4.49 6.40 -23.19
CA GLU A 223 3.44 5.88 -24.08
C GLU A 223 2.78 4.61 -23.50
N GLN A 224 3.58 3.76 -22.81
CA GLN A 224 3.06 2.57 -22.13
C GLN A 224 2.22 2.96 -20.92
N ALA A 225 2.69 3.93 -20.12
CA ALA A 225 1.95 4.47 -18.98
C ALA A 225 0.63 5.10 -19.44
N ALA A 226 0.64 5.93 -20.49
CA ALA A 226 -0.56 6.53 -21.05
C ALA A 226 -1.57 5.48 -21.54
N ARG A 227 -1.10 4.40 -22.19
CA ARG A 227 -1.97 3.31 -22.65
C ARG A 227 -2.59 2.52 -21.50
N LEU A 228 -1.83 2.28 -20.42
CA LEU A 228 -2.29 1.48 -19.28
C LEU A 228 -3.15 2.28 -18.31
N PHE A 229 -2.84 3.56 -18.10
CA PHE A 229 -3.42 4.38 -17.06
C PHE A 229 -4.18 5.61 -17.56
N GLY A 230 -4.14 5.92 -18.87
CA GLY A 230 -4.79 7.10 -19.45
C GLY A 230 -6.32 7.12 -19.34
N GLY A 231 -6.95 5.98 -19.03
CA GLY A 231 -8.38 5.89 -18.73
C GLY A 231 -8.73 5.99 -17.25
N ILE A 232 -7.72 6.15 -16.37
CA ILE A 232 -7.93 6.28 -14.93
C ILE A 232 -8.22 7.74 -14.61
N ARG A 233 -9.35 7.99 -13.96
CA ARG A 233 -9.79 9.34 -13.58
C ARG A 233 -9.47 9.58 -12.11
N PRO A 234 -9.03 10.80 -11.74
CA PRO A 234 -9.10 11.24 -10.35
C PRO A 234 -10.55 11.19 -9.88
N ASP A 235 -10.75 11.02 -8.57
CA ASP A 235 -12.10 10.94 -7.98
C ASP A 235 -12.93 12.16 -8.40
N ALA A 236 -14.15 11.91 -8.88
CA ALA A 236 -15.10 12.95 -9.32
C ALA A 236 -15.54 13.91 -8.18
N THR A 237 -15.13 13.64 -6.95
CA THR A 237 -15.37 14.52 -5.79
C THR A 237 -14.24 15.55 -5.57
N ASP A 238 -13.17 15.55 -6.41
CA ASP A 238 -12.13 16.58 -6.36
C ASP A 238 -12.62 17.85 -7.06
N PRO A 239 -12.84 18.97 -6.32
CA PRO A 239 -13.34 20.20 -6.90
C PRO A 239 -12.37 20.87 -7.90
N GLN A 240 -11.14 20.39 -8.03
CA GLN A 240 -10.17 20.91 -9.02
C GLN A 240 -10.39 20.38 -10.44
N VAL A 241 -11.20 19.33 -10.63
CA VAL A 241 -11.50 18.74 -11.96
C VAL A 241 -12.73 19.36 -12.62
N ALA A 242 -13.45 20.25 -11.94
CA ALA A 242 -14.70 20.84 -12.44
C ALA A 242 -14.51 22.14 -13.26
N HIS A 243 -13.30 22.53 -13.61
CA HIS A 243 -12.98 23.74 -14.37
C HIS A 243 -12.00 23.47 -15.52
N ASP A 244 -12.45 22.72 -16.53
CA ASP A 244 -11.96 22.80 -17.92
C ASP A 244 -13.15 22.61 -18.89
#